data_71fbe982ea9e943a2c29ff0c241addee
#
_entry.id   71fbe982ea9e943a2c29ff0c241addee
#
_cell.length_a   1.000
_cell.length_b   1.000
_cell.length_c   1.000
_cell.angle_alpha   90.00
_cell.angle_beta   90.00
_cell.angle_gamma   90.00
#
_symmetry.space_group_name_H-M   'P 1'
#
loop_
_entity.id
_entity.type
_entity.pdbx_description
1 polymer ?
#
loop_
_entity_poly.entity_id
_entity_poly.type
_entity_poly.pdbx_seq_one_letter_code
_entity_poly.pdbx_strand_id
1 'polypeptide(L)'
;FYEAVPDMVADTMKEISKITGREYKPFVYYGAKDAENIIVAMGSITETIKETVDYLMAKGEKVGVVTVHLYRPFSAKYLSAVLPDSVKRICVLDRTKEPGANGDPLYLDVVEAFATSIDKKPLIIGGRYGLSSKDTTPAQMLAVFENLKANEPKNQFTVGIVDDVTFRSLPVGEEISLAKPGTFEALFFGLGADGTVGANKNSIKIIGGSTNKYCQAYFSYDSKKSGGYTSSHLRFGDLPITSPYLVTTPDFVACHVPSYVDKYDVLKGLKKGGSFLLNSVHDAATTCATLPDHMKVYLAKNNINFYIINATKIAAELGLGARTNTIMQSAFFKIANVIPFEKAVE
;
A
#
# COMPACT_ATOMS: atom_id res chain seq x y z
N PHE A 1 -37.15 10.26 -11.03
CA PHE A 1 -36.20 10.82 -10.07
C PHE A 1 -34.82 10.19 -10.23
N TYR A 2 -34.67 8.87 -10.09
CA TYR A 2 -33.36 8.21 -10.12
C TYR A 2 -32.60 8.40 -11.43
N GLU A 3 -33.24 8.53 -12.56
CA GLU A 3 -32.59 8.80 -13.86
C GLU A 3 -31.94 10.19 -13.93
N ALA A 4 -32.46 11.17 -13.19
CA ALA A 4 -31.92 12.52 -13.13
C ALA A 4 -30.77 12.67 -12.10
N VAL A 5 -30.66 11.76 -11.14
CA VAL A 5 -29.67 11.87 -10.05
C VAL A 5 -28.22 11.91 -10.55
N PRO A 6 -27.78 11.12 -11.55
CA PRO A 6 -26.40 11.21 -12.03
C PRO A 6 -26.03 12.59 -12.56
N ASP A 7 -26.93 13.25 -13.29
CA ASP A 7 -26.70 14.60 -13.81
C ASP A 7 -26.68 15.63 -12.67
N MET A 8 -27.58 15.54 -11.70
CA MET A 8 -27.59 16.40 -10.51
C MET A 8 -26.28 16.27 -9.70
N VAL A 9 -25.80 15.04 -9.52
CA VAL A 9 -24.51 14.79 -8.83
C VAL A 9 -23.35 15.36 -9.64
N ALA A 10 -23.33 15.17 -10.95
CA ALA A 10 -22.27 15.71 -11.82
C ALA A 10 -22.22 17.24 -11.76
N ASP A 11 -23.40 17.93 -11.77
CA ASP A 11 -23.47 19.38 -11.64
C ASP A 11 -22.99 19.84 -10.26
N THR A 12 -23.39 19.17 -9.18
CA THR A 12 -22.92 19.46 -7.82
C THR A 12 -21.39 19.25 -7.71
N MET A 13 -20.87 18.16 -8.27
CA MET A 13 -19.41 17.91 -8.32
C MET A 13 -18.67 19.03 -9.06
N LYS A 14 -19.26 19.56 -10.14
CA LYS A 14 -18.69 20.68 -10.89
C LYS A 14 -18.63 21.96 -10.05
N GLU A 15 -19.67 22.25 -9.26
CA GLU A 15 -19.67 23.40 -8.35
C GLU A 15 -18.61 23.23 -7.24
N ILE A 16 -18.51 22.04 -6.63
CA ILE A 16 -17.47 21.72 -5.64
C ILE A 16 -16.07 21.87 -6.26
N SER A 17 -15.89 21.44 -7.51
CA SER A 17 -14.62 21.58 -8.23
C SER A 17 -14.18 23.04 -8.35
N LYS A 18 -15.12 23.96 -8.60
CA LYS A 18 -14.82 25.42 -8.65
C LYS A 18 -14.35 25.97 -7.28
N ILE A 19 -14.96 25.48 -6.20
CA ILE A 19 -14.64 25.94 -4.83
C ILE A 19 -13.28 25.42 -4.38
N THR A 20 -12.98 24.14 -4.66
CA THR A 20 -11.81 23.44 -4.12
C THR A 20 -10.59 23.51 -5.02
N GLY A 21 -10.77 23.88 -6.30
CA GLY A 21 -9.72 23.79 -7.32
C GLY A 21 -9.35 22.34 -7.71
N ARG A 22 -10.11 21.35 -7.27
CA ARG A 22 -9.93 19.92 -7.59
C ARG A 22 -11.02 19.45 -8.53
N GLU A 23 -10.70 18.57 -9.46
CA GLU A 23 -11.68 18.00 -10.36
C GLU A 23 -12.43 16.84 -9.70
N TYR A 24 -13.77 16.95 -9.63
CA TYR A 24 -14.68 15.89 -9.20
C TYR A 24 -15.64 15.54 -10.33
N LYS A 25 -15.78 14.25 -10.60
CA LYS A 25 -16.67 13.68 -11.62
C LYS A 25 -17.23 12.34 -11.14
N PRO A 26 -18.39 11.89 -11.64
CA PRO A 26 -18.95 10.56 -11.32
C PRO A 26 -17.99 9.41 -11.64
N PHE A 27 -17.25 9.51 -12.75
CA PHE A 27 -16.17 8.62 -13.15
C PHE A 27 -14.97 9.45 -13.57
N VAL A 28 -13.75 8.99 -13.22
CA VAL A 28 -12.50 9.65 -13.61
C VAL A 28 -11.56 8.61 -14.23
N TYR A 29 -11.07 8.91 -15.41
CA TYR A 29 -10.04 8.12 -16.08
C TYR A 29 -8.64 8.64 -15.73
N TYR A 30 -7.71 7.71 -15.53
CA TYR A 30 -6.28 7.99 -15.37
C TYR A 30 -5.46 6.95 -16.14
N GLY A 31 -4.48 7.37 -16.95
CA GLY A 31 -3.58 6.47 -17.69
C GLY A 31 -3.26 6.95 -19.10
N ALA A 32 -2.80 6.04 -19.94
CA ALA A 32 -2.45 6.32 -21.34
C ALA A 32 -3.68 6.77 -22.14
N LYS A 33 -3.53 7.79 -22.98
CA LYS A 33 -4.64 8.29 -23.83
C LYS A 33 -5.16 7.24 -24.80
N ASP A 34 -4.29 6.30 -25.20
CA ASP A 34 -4.56 5.19 -26.10
C ASP A 34 -4.54 3.84 -25.38
N ALA A 35 -4.98 3.82 -24.12
CA ALA A 35 -5.02 2.61 -23.33
C ALA A 35 -5.88 1.52 -23.95
N GLU A 36 -5.35 0.32 -24.01
CA GLU A 36 -6.04 -0.88 -24.49
C GLU A 36 -6.56 -1.75 -23.34
N ASN A 37 -5.91 -1.69 -22.20
CA ASN A 37 -6.21 -2.48 -21.01
C ASN A 37 -6.51 -1.56 -19.83
N ILE A 38 -7.72 -1.64 -19.27
CA ILE A 38 -8.20 -0.74 -18.22
C ILE A 38 -8.70 -1.54 -17.02
N ILE A 39 -8.39 -1.06 -15.83
CA ILE A 39 -9.05 -1.51 -14.59
C ILE A 39 -10.16 -0.52 -14.24
N VAL A 40 -11.32 -1.01 -13.84
CA VAL A 40 -12.42 -0.23 -13.24
C VAL A 40 -12.52 -0.62 -11.78
N ALA A 41 -12.42 0.34 -10.87
CA ALA A 41 -12.47 0.11 -9.44
C ALA A 41 -12.99 1.33 -8.68
N MET A 42 -13.32 1.16 -7.40
CA MET A 42 -13.73 2.24 -6.51
C MET A 42 -12.96 2.23 -5.19
N GLY A 43 -12.86 3.38 -4.54
CA GLY A 43 -12.22 3.53 -3.24
C GLY A 43 -10.70 3.59 -3.31
N SER A 44 -10.03 3.36 -2.18
CA SER A 44 -8.59 3.58 -2.01
C SER A 44 -7.69 2.75 -2.93
N ILE A 45 -8.15 1.59 -3.38
CA ILE A 45 -7.39 0.74 -4.31
C ILE A 45 -7.01 1.49 -5.59
N THR A 46 -7.81 2.47 -6.01
CA THR A 46 -7.53 3.23 -7.23
C THR A 46 -6.21 3.99 -7.16
N GLU A 47 -5.76 4.39 -5.97
CA GLU A 47 -4.44 5.03 -5.81
C GLU A 47 -3.30 4.02 -6.01
N THR A 48 -3.42 2.78 -5.48
CA THR A 48 -2.46 1.70 -5.78
C THR A 48 -2.41 1.39 -7.28
N ILE A 49 -3.59 1.36 -7.94
CA ILE A 49 -3.67 1.12 -9.38
C ILE A 49 -3.03 2.25 -10.17
N LYS A 50 -3.23 3.52 -9.80
CA LYS A 50 -2.61 4.68 -10.46
C LYS A 50 -1.09 4.61 -10.40
N GLU A 51 -0.50 4.31 -9.24
CA GLU A 51 0.95 4.11 -9.10
C GLU A 51 1.45 2.97 -10.00
N THR A 52 0.67 1.88 -10.09
CA THR A 52 0.99 0.75 -10.97
C THR A 52 0.86 1.13 -12.46
N VAL A 53 -0.14 1.93 -12.81
CA VAL A 53 -0.34 2.47 -14.17
C VAL A 53 0.85 3.36 -14.57
N ASP A 54 1.31 4.25 -13.69
CA ASP A 54 2.50 5.09 -13.94
C ASP A 54 3.73 4.23 -14.21
N TYR A 55 3.95 3.20 -13.40
CA TYR A 55 5.05 2.26 -13.58
C TYR A 55 4.99 1.51 -14.91
N LEU A 56 3.81 1.04 -15.31
CA LEU A 56 3.61 0.32 -16.57
C LEU A 56 3.71 1.26 -17.78
N MET A 57 3.18 2.48 -17.68
CA MET A 57 3.31 3.50 -18.72
C MET A 57 4.76 3.91 -18.95
N ALA A 58 5.56 4.02 -17.88
CA ALA A 58 7.01 4.26 -18.00
C ALA A 58 7.75 3.14 -18.74
N LYS A 59 7.16 1.95 -18.83
CA LYS A 59 7.64 0.80 -19.64
C LYS A 59 7.02 0.74 -21.04
N GLY A 60 6.22 1.75 -21.42
CA GLY A 60 5.57 1.84 -22.72
C GLY A 60 4.26 1.07 -22.86
N GLU A 61 3.68 0.61 -21.74
CA GLU A 61 2.41 -0.10 -21.77
C GLU A 61 1.20 0.84 -21.88
N LYS A 62 0.19 0.40 -22.63
CA LYS A 62 -1.06 1.13 -22.88
C LYS A 62 -2.15 0.72 -21.88
N VAL A 63 -2.01 1.23 -20.68
CA VAL A 63 -2.86 0.87 -19.52
C VAL A 63 -3.51 2.08 -18.89
N GLY A 64 -4.60 1.85 -18.17
CA GLY A 64 -5.29 2.89 -17.42
C GLY A 64 -6.21 2.35 -16.33
N VAL A 65 -6.81 3.27 -15.59
CA VAL A 65 -7.79 2.97 -14.56
C VAL A 65 -8.96 3.96 -14.63
N VAL A 66 -10.16 3.45 -14.43
CA VAL A 66 -11.34 4.27 -14.17
C VAL A 66 -11.69 4.17 -12.69
N THR A 67 -11.67 5.30 -12.01
CA THR A 67 -12.15 5.45 -10.64
C THR A 67 -13.65 5.73 -10.66
N VAL A 68 -14.43 4.91 -9.97
CA VAL A 68 -15.87 5.11 -9.79
C VAL A 68 -16.10 5.92 -8.52
N HIS A 69 -16.61 7.15 -8.64
CA HIS A 69 -17.00 7.99 -7.51
C HIS A 69 -18.51 7.91 -7.24
N LEU A 70 -19.33 7.85 -8.30
CA LEU A 70 -20.77 7.64 -8.17
C LEU A 70 -21.11 6.19 -8.56
N TYR A 71 -21.28 5.34 -7.54
CA TYR A 71 -21.63 3.93 -7.76
C TYR A 71 -23.14 3.72 -7.94
N ARG A 72 -23.96 4.44 -7.19
CA ARG A 72 -25.44 4.38 -7.28
C ARG A 72 -26.06 5.78 -7.32
N PRO A 73 -26.95 6.07 -8.28
CA PRO A 73 -27.31 5.23 -9.43
C PRO A 73 -26.13 5.06 -10.39
N PHE A 74 -25.93 3.84 -10.93
CA PHE A 74 -24.88 3.61 -11.93
C PHE A 74 -25.25 4.28 -13.25
N SER A 75 -24.28 4.91 -13.91
CA SER A 75 -24.54 5.65 -15.15
C SER A 75 -23.60 5.23 -16.28
N ALA A 76 -24.14 4.48 -17.24
CA ALA A 76 -23.43 4.09 -18.46
C ALA A 76 -22.97 5.32 -19.27
N LYS A 77 -23.77 6.41 -19.28
CA LYS A 77 -23.44 7.70 -19.92
C LYS A 77 -22.11 8.25 -19.41
N TYR A 78 -21.93 8.36 -18.10
CA TYR A 78 -20.73 8.92 -17.50
C TYR A 78 -19.54 7.96 -17.54
N LEU A 79 -19.78 6.66 -17.47
CA LEU A 79 -18.71 5.67 -17.69
C LEU A 79 -18.18 5.73 -19.11
N SER A 80 -19.07 5.71 -20.11
CA SER A 80 -18.69 5.77 -21.54
C SER A 80 -17.92 7.04 -21.89
N ALA A 81 -18.29 8.18 -21.28
CA ALA A 81 -17.69 9.48 -21.58
C ALA A 81 -16.21 9.61 -21.17
N VAL A 82 -15.72 8.74 -20.25
CA VAL A 82 -14.32 8.78 -19.79
C VAL A 82 -13.44 7.71 -20.41
N LEU A 83 -14.01 6.73 -21.12
CA LEU A 83 -13.27 5.61 -21.69
C LEU A 83 -12.53 6.02 -22.98
N PRO A 84 -11.22 5.71 -23.10
CA PRO A 84 -10.51 5.83 -24.36
C PRO A 84 -11.17 4.99 -25.48
N ASP A 85 -11.11 5.47 -26.71
CA ASP A 85 -11.66 4.73 -27.86
C ASP A 85 -10.90 3.43 -28.16
N SER A 86 -9.64 3.38 -27.77
CA SER A 86 -8.72 2.26 -27.96
C SER A 86 -8.95 1.05 -27.03
N VAL A 87 -9.88 1.15 -26.07
CA VAL A 87 -10.11 0.10 -25.06
C VAL A 87 -10.52 -1.22 -25.72
N LYS A 88 -9.77 -2.27 -25.42
CA LYS A 88 -10.01 -3.65 -25.87
C LYS A 88 -10.40 -4.59 -24.72
N ARG A 89 -9.89 -4.32 -23.53
CA ARG A 89 -10.05 -5.20 -22.36
C ARG A 89 -10.28 -4.38 -21.10
N ILE A 90 -11.23 -4.82 -20.28
CA ILE A 90 -11.60 -4.19 -19.00
C ILE A 90 -11.56 -5.27 -17.92
N CYS A 91 -10.86 -4.98 -16.83
CA CYS A 91 -10.93 -5.74 -15.59
C CYS A 91 -11.69 -4.92 -14.55
N VAL A 92 -12.75 -5.47 -13.99
CA VAL A 92 -13.51 -4.82 -12.92
C VAL A 92 -13.11 -5.46 -11.58
N LEU A 93 -12.71 -4.63 -10.62
CA LEU A 93 -12.28 -5.08 -9.30
C LEU A 93 -13.32 -4.74 -8.23
N ASP A 94 -13.80 -5.77 -7.55
CA ASP A 94 -14.71 -5.67 -6.42
C ASP A 94 -14.02 -6.07 -5.11
N ARG A 95 -14.22 -5.30 -4.03
CA ARG A 95 -13.78 -5.65 -2.67
C ARG A 95 -14.88 -6.38 -1.91
N THR A 96 -15.64 -7.18 -2.59
CA THR A 96 -16.72 -7.99 -2.02
C THR A 96 -16.85 -9.29 -2.78
N LYS A 97 -17.56 -10.24 -2.19
CA LYS A 97 -18.04 -11.44 -2.85
C LYS A 97 -19.55 -11.48 -2.66
N GLU A 98 -20.28 -11.62 -3.76
CA GLU A 98 -21.73 -11.79 -3.75
C GLU A 98 -22.07 -13.27 -3.93
N PRO A 99 -22.29 -14.04 -2.81
CA PRO A 99 -22.57 -15.47 -2.91
C PRO A 99 -23.87 -15.75 -3.67
N GLY A 100 -23.79 -16.64 -4.66
CA GLY A 100 -24.94 -17.02 -5.47
C GLY A 100 -25.26 -16.09 -6.65
N ALA A 101 -24.60 -14.96 -6.78
CA ALA A 101 -24.70 -14.10 -7.96
C ALA A 101 -23.81 -14.58 -9.11
N ASN A 102 -24.14 -14.19 -10.34
CA ASN A 102 -23.34 -14.47 -11.54
C ASN A 102 -22.03 -13.70 -11.60
N GLY A 103 -21.82 -12.72 -10.72
CA GLY A 103 -20.65 -11.89 -10.61
C GLY A 103 -20.75 -10.96 -9.41
N ASP A 104 -19.70 -10.21 -9.16
CA ASP A 104 -19.68 -9.23 -8.08
C ASP A 104 -20.36 -7.91 -8.51
N PRO A 105 -20.82 -7.06 -7.59
CA PRO A 105 -21.76 -5.97 -7.91
C PRO A 105 -21.28 -4.98 -8.97
N LEU A 106 -20.05 -4.44 -8.85
CA LEU A 106 -19.55 -3.48 -9.82
C LEU A 106 -19.30 -4.14 -11.19
N TYR A 107 -18.80 -5.39 -11.18
CA TYR A 107 -18.62 -6.16 -12.40
C TYR A 107 -19.93 -6.33 -13.17
N LEU A 108 -21.02 -6.68 -12.50
CA LEU A 108 -22.32 -6.85 -13.13
C LEU A 108 -22.87 -5.54 -13.70
N ASP A 109 -22.72 -4.41 -12.99
CA ASP A 109 -23.14 -3.11 -13.50
C ASP A 109 -22.36 -2.68 -14.75
N VAL A 110 -21.05 -2.92 -14.76
CA VAL A 110 -20.22 -2.62 -15.94
C VAL A 110 -20.62 -3.51 -17.11
N VAL A 111 -20.76 -4.81 -16.90
CA VAL A 111 -21.19 -5.76 -17.97
C VAL A 111 -22.55 -5.35 -18.54
N GLU A 112 -23.50 -5.02 -17.68
CA GLU A 112 -24.85 -4.56 -18.09
C GLU A 112 -24.77 -3.28 -18.93
N ALA A 113 -24.00 -2.28 -18.49
CA ALA A 113 -23.82 -1.04 -19.23
C ALA A 113 -23.28 -1.26 -20.66
N PHE A 114 -22.32 -2.17 -20.82
CA PHE A 114 -21.80 -2.53 -22.16
C PHE A 114 -22.76 -3.42 -22.97
N ALA A 115 -23.62 -4.17 -22.32
CA ALA A 115 -24.62 -5.00 -23.01
C ALA A 115 -25.76 -4.18 -23.57
N THR A 116 -26.17 -3.08 -22.90
CA THR A 116 -27.40 -2.36 -23.17
C THR A 116 -27.19 -0.94 -23.68
N SER A 117 -26.14 -0.23 -23.26
CA SER A 117 -26.06 1.22 -23.39
C SER A 117 -24.75 1.72 -24.04
N ILE A 118 -23.67 0.97 -24.02
CA ILE A 118 -22.36 1.38 -24.55
C ILE A 118 -22.06 0.58 -25.83
N ASP A 119 -21.93 1.27 -26.96
CA ASP A 119 -21.64 0.63 -28.26
C ASP A 119 -20.12 0.36 -28.42
N LYS A 120 -19.58 -0.45 -27.52
CA LYS A 120 -18.21 -1.00 -27.57
C LYS A 120 -18.26 -2.46 -27.11
N LYS A 121 -17.37 -3.30 -27.60
CA LYS A 121 -17.36 -4.74 -27.27
C LYS A 121 -15.99 -5.18 -26.70
N PRO A 122 -15.49 -4.56 -25.63
CA PRO A 122 -14.27 -5.02 -25.00
C PRO A 122 -14.49 -6.39 -24.33
N LEU A 123 -13.40 -7.14 -24.12
CA LEU A 123 -13.42 -8.26 -23.21
C LEU A 123 -13.55 -7.71 -21.78
N ILE A 124 -14.55 -8.16 -21.01
CA ILE A 124 -14.76 -7.72 -19.62
C ILE A 124 -14.60 -8.91 -18.68
N ILE A 125 -13.68 -8.80 -17.72
CA ILE A 125 -13.46 -9.77 -16.66
C ILE A 125 -13.64 -9.12 -15.29
N GLY A 126 -14.03 -9.93 -14.30
CA GLY A 126 -14.16 -9.52 -12.90
C GLY A 126 -13.09 -10.15 -12.01
N GLY A 127 -12.73 -9.47 -10.94
CA GLY A 127 -11.82 -9.99 -9.93
C GLY A 127 -12.08 -9.43 -8.54
N ARG A 128 -11.67 -10.17 -7.52
CA ARG A 128 -11.83 -9.84 -6.10
C ARG A 128 -10.49 -9.55 -5.46
N TYR A 129 -10.47 -8.52 -4.62
CA TYR A 129 -9.29 -8.10 -3.86
C TYR A 129 -9.66 -7.73 -2.43
N GLY A 130 -8.68 -7.70 -1.53
CA GLY A 130 -8.77 -7.05 -0.22
C GLY A 130 -9.83 -7.60 0.74
N LEU A 131 -10.40 -8.79 0.47
CA LEU A 131 -11.34 -9.44 1.39
C LEU A 131 -10.66 -9.73 2.73
N SER A 132 -11.45 -9.72 3.82
CA SER A 132 -10.95 -9.90 5.19
C SER A 132 -9.85 -8.90 5.57
N SER A 133 -9.97 -7.66 5.08
CA SER A 133 -8.99 -6.58 5.33
C SER A 133 -7.56 -6.89 4.88
N LYS A 134 -7.39 -7.79 3.90
CA LYS A 134 -6.09 -8.05 3.28
C LYS A 134 -5.59 -6.79 2.58
N ASP A 135 -4.31 -6.48 2.78
CA ASP A 135 -3.64 -5.40 2.06
C ASP A 135 -3.56 -5.70 0.57
N THR A 136 -3.50 -4.65 -0.24
CA THR A 136 -3.44 -4.79 -1.70
C THR A 136 -2.27 -4.00 -2.24
N THR A 137 -1.25 -4.71 -2.69
CA THR A 137 0.05 -4.15 -3.07
C THR A 137 0.16 -3.91 -4.58
N PRO A 138 1.12 -3.09 -5.03
CA PRO A 138 1.43 -2.92 -6.45
C PRO A 138 1.72 -4.24 -7.18
N ALA A 139 2.43 -5.19 -6.54
CA ALA A 139 2.69 -6.51 -7.13
C ALA A 139 1.40 -7.27 -7.47
N GLN A 140 0.37 -7.13 -6.64
CA GLN A 140 -0.95 -7.70 -6.92
C GLN A 140 -1.63 -7.01 -8.11
N MET A 141 -1.50 -5.70 -8.24
CA MET A 141 -2.05 -4.96 -9.39
C MET A 141 -1.31 -5.28 -10.69
N LEU A 142 0.00 -5.52 -10.64
CA LEU A 142 0.74 -6.07 -11.79
C LEU A 142 0.17 -7.42 -12.22
N ALA A 143 -0.08 -8.33 -11.27
CA ALA A 143 -0.68 -9.63 -11.56
C ALA A 143 -2.07 -9.50 -12.21
N VAL A 144 -2.87 -8.49 -11.82
CA VAL A 144 -4.15 -8.20 -12.45
C VAL A 144 -3.97 -7.74 -13.90
N PHE A 145 -3.05 -6.82 -14.19
CA PHE A 145 -2.77 -6.40 -15.56
C PHE A 145 -2.21 -7.54 -16.41
N GLU A 146 -1.32 -8.38 -15.86
CA GLU A 146 -0.81 -9.56 -16.56
C GLU A 146 -1.94 -10.54 -16.91
N ASN A 147 -2.84 -10.81 -15.97
CA ASN A 147 -4.02 -11.64 -16.25
C ASN A 147 -4.90 -11.00 -17.34
N LEU A 148 -5.14 -9.69 -17.28
CA LEU A 148 -5.96 -9.00 -18.28
C LEU A 148 -5.37 -9.08 -19.69
N LYS A 149 -4.04 -9.09 -19.82
CA LYS A 149 -3.31 -9.20 -21.09
C LYS A 149 -3.21 -10.64 -21.62
N ALA A 150 -3.46 -11.64 -20.79
CA ALA A 150 -3.35 -13.04 -21.19
C ALA A 150 -4.29 -13.39 -22.35
N ASN A 151 -3.94 -14.41 -23.14
CA ASN A 151 -4.81 -14.89 -24.22
C ASN A 151 -6.15 -15.43 -23.68
N GLU A 152 -6.10 -16.15 -22.56
CA GLU A 152 -7.25 -16.67 -21.84
C GLU A 152 -7.23 -16.16 -20.40
N PRO A 153 -7.69 -14.93 -20.14
CA PRO A 153 -7.65 -14.37 -18.81
C PRO A 153 -8.65 -15.06 -17.87
N LYS A 154 -8.21 -15.33 -16.65
CA LYS A 154 -9.12 -15.82 -15.61
C LYS A 154 -10.18 -14.77 -15.32
N ASN A 155 -11.45 -15.15 -15.40
CA ASN A 155 -12.59 -14.35 -14.94
C ASN A 155 -12.99 -14.73 -13.53
N GLN A 156 -13.55 -13.80 -12.76
CA GLN A 156 -13.92 -13.96 -11.35
C GLN A 156 -12.76 -14.51 -10.49
N PHE A 157 -11.56 -14.00 -10.76
CA PHE A 157 -10.34 -14.37 -10.03
C PHE A 157 -10.30 -13.73 -8.65
N THR A 158 -9.36 -14.20 -7.82
CA THR A 158 -8.94 -13.54 -6.57
C THR A 158 -7.48 -13.14 -6.67
N VAL A 159 -7.11 -12.02 -6.04
CA VAL A 159 -5.72 -11.57 -5.91
C VAL A 159 -5.42 -11.22 -4.45
N GLY A 160 -4.24 -11.63 -3.96
CA GLY A 160 -3.85 -11.48 -2.56
C GLY A 160 -4.58 -12.42 -1.59
N ILE A 161 -5.37 -13.34 -2.10
CA ILE A 161 -6.15 -14.34 -1.37
C ILE A 161 -5.94 -15.68 -2.07
N VAL A 162 -5.68 -16.73 -1.30
CA VAL A 162 -5.57 -18.08 -1.84
C VAL A 162 -6.96 -18.71 -1.87
N ASP A 163 -7.41 -19.04 -3.07
CA ASP A 163 -8.63 -19.84 -3.31
C ASP A 163 -8.20 -21.26 -3.66
N ASP A 164 -8.30 -22.14 -2.69
CA ASP A 164 -7.94 -23.56 -2.78
C ASP A 164 -9.10 -24.46 -3.20
N VAL A 165 -10.28 -23.87 -3.44
CA VAL A 165 -11.50 -24.59 -3.87
C VAL A 165 -11.71 -24.49 -5.37
N THR A 166 -11.70 -23.27 -5.93
CA THR A 166 -11.97 -23.07 -7.36
C THR A 166 -10.70 -22.71 -8.15
N PHE A 167 -9.57 -22.57 -7.48
CA PHE A 167 -8.22 -22.31 -8.05
C PHE A 167 -8.16 -21.09 -8.98
N ARG A 168 -8.93 -20.04 -8.64
CA ARG A 168 -9.00 -18.80 -9.43
C ARG A 168 -8.04 -17.73 -8.96
N SER A 169 -7.21 -18.01 -7.96
CA SER A 169 -6.19 -17.07 -7.49
C SER A 169 -5.17 -16.77 -8.58
N LEU A 170 -4.80 -15.50 -8.67
CA LEU A 170 -3.68 -15.07 -9.52
C LEU A 170 -2.36 -15.31 -8.78
N PRO A 171 -1.33 -15.79 -9.48
CA PRO A 171 0.02 -15.78 -8.94
C PRO A 171 0.49 -14.32 -8.81
N VAL A 172 1.09 -13.99 -7.67
CA VAL A 172 1.66 -12.67 -7.41
C VAL A 172 3.18 -12.81 -7.38
N GLY A 173 3.88 -11.95 -8.12
CA GLY A 173 5.34 -11.91 -8.14
C GLY A 173 5.93 -11.27 -6.88
N GLU A 174 7.22 -10.97 -6.93
CA GLU A 174 7.92 -10.27 -5.85
C GLU A 174 7.36 -8.86 -5.65
N GLU A 175 7.38 -8.38 -4.40
CA GLU A 175 7.00 -7.02 -4.08
C GLU A 175 7.95 -6.02 -4.73
N ILE A 176 7.39 -4.94 -5.22
CA ILE A 176 8.13 -3.85 -5.86
C ILE A 176 7.91 -2.54 -5.14
N SER A 177 8.93 -1.70 -5.11
CA SER A 177 8.79 -0.32 -4.65
C SER A 177 8.29 0.56 -5.78
N LEU A 178 7.14 1.20 -5.57
CA LEU A 178 6.62 2.28 -6.41
C LEU A 178 6.70 3.64 -5.69
N ALA A 179 7.42 3.71 -4.58
CA ALA A 179 7.66 4.95 -3.87
C ALA A 179 8.31 5.98 -4.81
N LYS A 180 7.79 7.20 -4.81
CA LYS A 180 8.32 8.29 -5.63
C LYS A 180 9.77 8.59 -5.26
N PRO A 181 10.61 9.06 -6.21
CA PRO A 181 11.99 9.44 -5.92
C PRO A 181 12.09 10.35 -4.71
N GLY A 182 13.05 10.08 -3.81
CA GLY A 182 13.23 10.83 -2.56
C GLY A 182 12.27 10.45 -1.43
N THR A 183 11.41 9.45 -1.61
CA THR A 183 10.62 8.89 -0.51
C THR A 183 11.45 7.90 0.29
N PHE A 184 11.51 8.10 1.59
CA PHE A 184 12.10 7.17 2.56
C PHE A 184 11.01 6.34 3.22
N GLU A 185 11.16 5.02 3.24
CA GLU A 185 10.21 4.07 3.80
C GLU A 185 10.82 3.38 5.02
N ALA A 186 10.11 3.40 6.15
CA ALA A 186 10.56 2.78 7.39
C ALA A 186 9.51 1.85 8.00
N LEU A 187 9.99 0.75 8.59
CA LEU A 187 9.17 -0.26 9.22
C LEU A 187 9.66 -0.53 10.64
N PHE A 188 8.75 -0.49 11.61
CA PHE A 188 9.09 -0.70 13.01
C PHE A 188 8.24 -1.82 13.60
N PHE A 189 8.91 -2.77 14.24
CA PHE A 189 8.27 -3.90 14.93
C PHE A 189 8.28 -3.67 16.43
N GLY A 190 7.12 -3.69 17.05
CA GLY A 190 6.94 -3.47 18.47
C GLY A 190 5.89 -4.38 19.09
N LEU A 191 5.80 -4.30 20.41
CA LEU A 191 4.82 -5.02 21.21
C LEU A 191 3.66 -4.08 21.55
N GLY A 192 2.44 -4.58 21.56
CA GLY A 192 1.28 -3.83 22.03
C GLY A 192 1.50 -3.30 23.46
N ALA A 193 1.34 -2.00 23.63
CA ALA A 193 1.56 -1.22 24.86
C ALA A 193 3.04 -0.94 25.23
N ASP A 194 4.04 -1.24 24.40
CA ASP A 194 5.44 -0.89 24.62
C ASP A 194 5.80 0.58 24.31
N GLY A 195 4.85 1.31 23.72
CA GLY A 195 5.02 2.73 23.34
C GLY A 195 5.59 2.93 21.93
N THR A 196 5.95 1.88 21.18
CA THR A 196 6.50 1.97 19.81
C THR A 196 5.59 2.75 18.88
N VAL A 197 4.29 2.46 18.86
CA VAL A 197 3.31 3.19 18.03
C VAL A 197 3.24 4.67 18.42
N GLY A 198 3.29 4.99 19.72
CA GLY A 198 3.31 6.37 20.22
C GLY A 198 4.53 7.13 19.74
N ALA A 199 5.73 6.53 19.87
CA ALA A 199 6.99 7.11 19.38
C ALA A 199 6.95 7.35 17.86
N ASN A 200 6.44 6.40 17.09
CA ASN A 200 6.34 6.54 15.64
C ASN A 200 5.32 7.61 15.20
N LYS A 201 4.18 7.75 15.92
CA LYS A 201 3.27 8.90 15.74
C LYS A 201 3.96 10.23 16.02
N ASN A 202 4.81 10.27 17.05
CA ASN A 202 5.59 11.46 17.37
C ASN A 202 6.65 11.73 16.29
N SER A 203 7.34 10.71 15.79
CA SER A 203 8.32 10.86 14.69
C SER A 203 7.71 11.52 13.46
N ILE A 204 6.52 11.09 13.05
CA ILE A 204 5.77 11.70 11.95
C ILE A 204 5.46 13.18 12.21
N LYS A 205 5.07 13.53 13.44
CA LYS A 205 4.79 14.92 13.81
C LYS A 205 6.05 15.79 13.80
N ILE A 206 7.16 15.26 14.33
CA ILE A 206 8.46 15.94 14.33
C ILE A 206 8.90 16.21 12.90
N ILE A 207 8.90 15.20 12.02
CA ILE A 207 9.34 15.36 10.64
C ILE A 207 8.41 16.33 9.89
N GLY A 208 7.10 16.15 9.97
CA GLY A 208 6.13 17.00 9.28
C GLY A 208 6.07 18.43 9.81
N GLY A 209 6.32 18.64 11.12
CA GLY A 209 6.35 19.97 11.74
C GLY A 209 7.66 20.73 11.52
N SER A 210 8.78 20.01 11.35
CA SER A 210 10.12 20.60 11.22
C SER A 210 10.59 20.72 9.77
N THR A 211 9.83 20.19 8.81
CA THR A 211 10.19 20.16 7.39
C THR A 211 8.97 20.40 6.51
N ASN A 212 9.22 20.61 5.21
CA ASN A 212 8.16 20.64 4.19
C ASN A 212 7.87 19.24 3.58
N LYS A 213 8.32 18.16 4.24
CA LYS A 213 8.11 16.81 3.73
C LYS A 213 6.66 16.36 3.89
N TYR A 214 6.18 15.64 2.89
CA TYR A 214 4.96 14.85 3.02
C TYR A 214 5.25 13.65 3.90
N CYS A 215 4.34 13.36 4.84
CA CYS A 215 4.50 12.30 5.83
C CYS A 215 3.26 11.42 5.82
N GLN A 216 3.46 10.12 5.88
CA GLN A 216 2.38 9.13 6.01
C GLN A 216 2.77 8.11 7.07
N ALA A 217 1.82 7.71 7.92
CA ALA A 217 1.98 6.61 8.84
C ALA A 217 0.78 5.67 8.80
N TYR A 218 1.04 4.39 8.80
CA TYR A 218 0.05 3.34 8.96
C TYR A 218 0.47 2.38 10.07
N PHE A 219 -0.48 1.98 10.91
CA PHE A 219 -0.21 1.12 12.06
C PHE A 219 -1.04 -0.15 11.95
N SER A 220 -0.39 -1.30 11.92
CA SER A 220 -1.03 -2.60 11.93
C SER A 220 -0.90 -3.24 13.31
N TYR A 221 -1.98 -3.85 13.76
CA TYR A 221 -2.09 -4.47 15.08
C TYR A 221 -2.53 -5.92 14.93
N ASP A 222 -1.99 -6.79 15.79
CA ASP A 222 -2.58 -8.10 16.03
C ASP A 222 -3.94 -7.95 16.73
N SER A 223 -4.82 -8.93 16.57
CA SER A 223 -6.14 -8.97 17.21
C SER A 223 -6.11 -8.99 18.74
N LYS A 224 -4.97 -9.27 19.36
CA LYS A 224 -4.77 -9.23 20.81
C LYS A 224 -4.61 -7.81 21.32
N LYS A 225 -5.40 -7.42 22.35
CA LYS A 225 -5.39 -6.07 22.91
C LYS A 225 -4.08 -5.67 23.60
N SER A 226 -3.36 -6.60 24.22
CA SER A 226 -2.08 -6.34 24.87
C SER A 226 -1.11 -7.50 24.63
N GLY A 227 0.18 -7.19 24.51
CA GLY A 227 1.21 -8.19 24.24
C GLY A 227 1.15 -8.77 22.83
N GLY A 228 0.34 -8.19 21.92
CA GLY A 228 0.27 -8.55 20.53
C GLY A 228 1.36 -7.85 19.70
N TYR A 229 1.65 -8.42 18.54
CA TYR A 229 2.53 -7.83 17.55
C TYR A 229 1.97 -6.51 17.02
N THR A 230 2.83 -5.51 16.85
CA THR A 230 2.48 -4.26 16.15
C THR A 230 3.54 -3.96 15.09
N SER A 231 3.11 -3.44 13.95
CA SER A 231 4.02 -2.86 12.98
C SER A 231 3.60 -1.43 12.63
N SER A 232 4.59 -0.55 12.52
CA SER A 232 4.40 0.85 12.11
C SER A 232 5.10 1.05 10.78
N HIS A 233 4.35 1.50 9.78
CA HIS A 233 4.80 1.74 8.42
C HIS A 233 4.84 3.24 8.19
N LEU A 234 6.01 3.81 7.97
CA LEU A 234 6.20 5.24 7.82
C LEU A 234 6.78 5.56 6.44
N ARG A 235 6.27 6.62 5.82
CA ARG A 235 6.80 7.19 4.58
C ARG A 235 7.02 8.68 4.74
N PHE A 236 8.16 9.17 4.25
CA PHE A 236 8.48 10.60 4.21
C PHE A 236 9.09 10.94 2.85
N GLY A 237 8.68 12.04 2.25
CA GLY A 237 9.22 12.41 0.94
C GLY A 237 8.95 13.87 0.58
N ASP A 238 9.62 14.34 -0.46
CA ASP A 238 9.45 15.69 -0.95
C ASP A 238 8.28 15.83 -1.93
N LEU A 239 7.70 14.70 -2.35
CA LEU A 239 6.53 14.63 -3.21
C LEU A 239 5.32 14.06 -2.45
N PRO A 240 4.08 14.40 -2.86
CA PRO A 240 2.87 13.87 -2.25
C PRO A 240 2.86 12.34 -2.23
N ILE A 241 2.56 11.76 -1.06
CA ILE A 241 2.47 10.32 -0.84
C ILE A 241 1.00 9.92 -0.92
N THR A 242 0.67 9.09 -1.90
CA THR A 242 -0.71 8.63 -2.17
C THR A 242 -0.89 7.13 -1.94
N SER A 243 0.20 6.41 -1.66
CA SER A 243 0.23 4.95 -1.48
C SER A 243 -0.64 4.49 -0.31
N PRO A 244 -1.78 3.78 -0.53
CA PRO A 244 -2.66 3.36 0.56
C PRO A 244 -2.30 1.97 1.14
N TYR A 245 -1.25 1.34 0.63
CA TYR A 245 -0.76 0.02 1.05
C TYR A 245 0.38 0.14 2.07
N LEU A 246 0.62 -0.95 2.80
CA LEU A 246 1.70 -1.04 3.78
C LEU A 246 3.09 -0.95 3.10
N VAL A 247 4.10 -0.53 3.85
CA VAL A 247 5.49 -0.57 3.38
C VAL A 247 5.91 -2.04 3.23
N THR A 248 6.26 -2.43 2.01
CA THR A 248 6.74 -3.78 1.67
C THR A 248 8.21 -3.82 1.33
N THR A 249 8.79 -2.65 1.00
CA THR A 249 10.21 -2.52 0.59
C THR A 249 10.87 -1.37 1.36
N PRO A 250 11.08 -1.52 2.70
CA PRO A 250 11.61 -0.45 3.53
C PRO A 250 13.08 -0.14 3.24
N ASP A 251 13.47 1.12 3.47
CA ASP A 251 14.87 1.57 3.52
C ASP A 251 15.46 1.35 4.92
N PHE A 252 14.60 1.34 5.94
CA PHE A 252 14.96 1.19 7.34
C PHE A 252 13.99 0.25 8.07
N VAL A 253 14.53 -0.67 8.86
CA VAL A 253 13.75 -1.53 9.75
C VAL A 253 14.28 -1.38 11.18
N ALA A 254 13.36 -1.21 12.15
CA ALA A 254 13.69 -1.31 13.58
C ALA A 254 12.89 -2.43 14.24
N CYS A 255 13.58 -3.27 15.01
CA CYS A 255 12.97 -4.29 15.85
C CYS A 255 13.18 -3.96 17.32
N HIS A 256 12.10 -3.55 18.00
CA HIS A 256 12.12 -3.15 19.40
C HIS A 256 12.11 -4.36 20.35
N VAL A 257 11.64 -5.50 19.88
CA VAL A 257 11.47 -6.73 20.67
C VAL A 257 12.47 -7.79 20.20
N PRO A 258 13.52 -8.07 20.97
CA PRO A 258 14.60 -8.99 20.54
C PRO A 258 14.09 -10.35 20.04
N SER A 259 13.10 -10.94 20.73
CA SER A 259 12.57 -12.26 20.37
C SER A 259 11.78 -12.32 19.06
N TYR A 260 11.56 -11.19 18.40
CA TYR A 260 10.85 -11.18 17.10
C TYR A 260 11.72 -11.67 15.94
N VAL A 261 13.04 -11.62 16.09
CA VAL A 261 13.96 -12.15 15.07
C VAL A 261 13.81 -13.66 14.86
N ASP A 262 13.35 -14.39 15.89
CA ASP A 262 13.09 -15.83 15.82
C ASP A 262 11.67 -16.18 15.37
N LYS A 263 10.73 -15.21 15.42
CA LYS A 263 9.31 -15.46 15.22
C LYS A 263 8.76 -14.89 13.92
N TYR A 264 9.37 -13.85 13.42
CA TYR A 264 8.91 -13.10 12.25
C TYR A 264 10.06 -12.83 11.30
N ASP A 265 9.78 -12.78 10.02
CA ASP A 265 10.75 -12.33 9.01
C ASP A 265 10.83 -10.80 9.00
N VAL A 266 11.49 -10.24 10.01
CA VAL A 266 11.61 -8.79 10.19
C VAL A 266 12.44 -8.09 9.12
N LEU A 267 13.24 -8.83 8.34
CA LEU A 267 14.05 -8.28 7.25
C LEU A 267 13.38 -8.39 5.88
N LYS A 268 12.20 -8.98 5.80
CA LYS A 268 11.50 -9.17 4.53
C LYS A 268 11.35 -7.85 3.77
N GLY A 269 11.88 -7.81 2.56
CA GLY A 269 11.77 -6.66 1.67
C GLY A 269 12.70 -5.49 1.99
N LEU A 270 13.52 -5.53 3.05
CA LEU A 270 14.49 -4.48 3.35
C LEU A 270 15.45 -4.32 2.16
N LYS A 271 15.47 -3.11 1.59
CA LYS A 271 16.23 -2.79 0.38
C LYS A 271 17.73 -3.05 0.57
N LYS A 272 18.40 -3.45 -0.49
CA LYS A 272 19.85 -3.57 -0.52
C LYS A 272 20.51 -2.25 -0.09
N GLY A 273 21.48 -2.33 0.84
CA GLY A 273 22.12 -1.16 1.43
C GLY A 273 21.28 -0.45 2.49
N GLY A 274 20.08 -0.94 2.78
CA GLY A 274 19.22 -0.41 3.84
C GLY A 274 19.79 -0.61 5.24
N SER A 275 19.07 -0.13 6.25
CA SER A 275 19.52 -0.19 7.66
C SER A 275 18.56 -1.03 8.51
N PHE A 276 19.14 -1.89 9.36
CA PHE A 276 18.43 -2.66 10.36
C PHE A 276 18.90 -2.30 11.76
N LEU A 277 17.99 -1.86 12.64
CA LEU A 277 18.24 -1.54 14.04
C LEU A 277 17.56 -2.55 14.95
N LEU A 278 18.32 -3.23 15.78
CA LEU A 278 17.82 -4.22 16.75
C LEU A 278 18.05 -3.73 18.18
N ASN A 279 17.01 -3.74 19.03
CA ASN A 279 17.17 -3.68 20.46
C ASN A 279 17.76 -5.01 20.94
N SER A 280 18.98 -5.01 21.44
CA SER A 280 19.66 -6.23 21.94
C SER A 280 20.31 -5.95 23.28
N VAL A 281 20.14 -6.89 24.21
CA VAL A 281 20.83 -6.85 25.52
C VAL A 281 22.26 -7.39 25.45
N HIS A 282 22.61 -8.03 24.35
CA HIS A 282 23.93 -8.61 24.10
C HIS A 282 24.83 -7.63 23.35
N ASP A 283 26.14 -7.85 23.41
CA ASP A 283 27.11 -7.15 22.58
C ASP A 283 27.00 -7.55 21.10
N ALA A 284 27.75 -6.88 20.25
CA ALA A 284 27.70 -7.09 18.79
C ALA A 284 28.08 -8.52 18.40
N ALA A 285 29.13 -9.09 19.00
CA ALA A 285 29.62 -10.43 18.67
C ALA A 285 28.57 -11.50 19.06
N THR A 286 28.04 -11.42 20.26
CA THR A 286 27.01 -12.35 20.77
C THR A 286 25.71 -12.20 19.97
N THR A 287 25.27 -10.96 19.69
CA THR A 287 24.07 -10.72 18.87
C THR A 287 24.22 -11.32 17.49
N CYS A 288 25.34 -11.07 16.79
CA CYS A 288 25.59 -11.67 15.48
C CYS A 288 25.65 -13.20 15.53
N ALA A 289 26.24 -13.79 16.59
CA ALA A 289 26.33 -15.24 16.72
C ALA A 289 24.94 -15.88 16.90
N THR A 290 24.05 -15.23 17.65
CA THR A 290 22.70 -15.75 18.00
C THR A 290 21.63 -15.47 16.96
N LEU A 291 21.85 -14.56 16.01
CA LEU A 291 20.88 -14.33 14.92
C LEU A 291 20.61 -15.62 14.12
N PRO A 292 19.36 -15.84 13.66
CA PRO A 292 19.03 -16.92 12.74
C PRO A 292 19.87 -16.87 11.46
N ASP A 293 20.27 -18.02 10.95
CA ASP A 293 21.19 -18.10 9.80
C ASP A 293 20.62 -17.45 8.54
N HIS A 294 19.31 -17.56 8.30
CA HIS A 294 18.66 -16.89 7.18
C HIS A 294 18.79 -15.37 7.25
N MET A 295 18.75 -14.78 8.45
CA MET A 295 18.95 -13.35 8.64
C MET A 295 20.41 -12.96 8.38
N LYS A 296 21.38 -13.72 8.89
CA LYS A 296 22.82 -13.50 8.58
C LYS A 296 23.08 -13.47 7.09
N VAL A 297 22.51 -14.45 6.37
CA VAL A 297 22.61 -14.53 4.91
C VAL A 297 21.96 -13.33 4.24
N TYR A 298 20.77 -12.90 4.70
CA TYR A 298 20.09 -11.74 4.15
C TYR A 298 20.88 -10.45 4.34
N LEU A 299 21.39 -10.22 5.57
CA LEU A 299 22.20 -9.05 5.91
C LEU A 299 23.45 -8.96 5.01
N ALA A 300 24.16 -10.08 4.85
CA ALA A 300 25.36 -10.14 4.03
C ALA A 300 25.09 -9.94 2.53
N LYS A 301 24.12 -10.69 1.96
CA LYS A 301 23.77 -10.61 0.53
C LYS A 301 23.31 -9.23 0.10
N ASN A 302 22.58 -8.54 0.98
CA ASN A 302 21.98 -7.25 0.66
C ASN A 302 22.81 -6.06 1.18
N ASN A 303 24.02 -6.29 1.72
CA ASN A 303 24.87 -5.24 2.30
C ASN A 303 24.09 -4.36 3.28
N ILE A 304 23.32 -4.96 4.18
CA ILE A 304 22.53 -4.23 5.16
C ILE A 304 23.42 -3.63 6.23
N ASN A 305 23.21 -2.35 6.54
CA ASN A 305 23.83 -1.69 7.68
C ASN A 305 23.14 -2.16 8.96
N PHE A 306 23.79 -3.06 9.69
CA PHE A 306 23.21 -3.63 10.90
C PHE A 306 23.68 -2.87 12.14
N TYR A 307 22.72 -2.36 12.92
CA TYR A 307 22.93 -1.62 14.16
C TYR A 307 22.25 -2.33 15.33
N ILE A 308 22.89 -2.30 16.49
CA ILE A 308 22.31 -2.76 17.73
C ILE A 308 22.36 -1.64 18.77
N ILE A 309 21.40 -1.65 19.68
CA ILE A 309 21.35 -0.76 20.84
C ILE A 309 20.78 -1.53 22.03
N ASN A 310 21.37 -1.40 23.21
CA ASN A 310 20.78 -1.93 24.43
C ASN A 310 19.85 -0.87 25.07
N ALA A 311 18.72 -0.64 24.40
CA ALA A 311 17.73 0.33 24.85
C ALA A 311 17.13 -0.06 26.23
N THR A 312 17.09 -1.34 26.54
CA THR A 312 16.60 -1.84 27.84
C THR A 312 17.52 -1.39 28.98
N LYS A 313 18.83 -1.52 28.82
CA LYS A 313 19.82 -1.05 29.82
C LYS A 313 19.78 0.46 29.97
N ILE A 314 19.76 1.20 28.86
CA ILE A 314 19.70 2.67 28.86
C ILE A 314 18.43 3.15 29.57
N ALA A 315 17.27 2.52 29.29
CA ALA A 315 16.01 2.85 29.94
C ALA A 315 16.05 2.63 31.46
N ALA A 316 16.68 1.54 31.90
CA ALA A 316 16.86 1.26 33.35
C ALA A 316 17.76 2.31 34.00
N GLU A 317 18.89 2.66 33.40
CA GLU A 317 19.84 3.67 33.92
C GLU A 317 19.22 5.07 34.02
N LEU A 318 18.31 5.40 33.10
CA LEU A 318 17.56 6.68 33.09
C LEU A 318 16.28 6.67 33.96
N GLY A 319 15.99 5.58 34.65
CA GLY A 319 14.79 5.45 35.45
C GLY A 319 13.48 5.36 34.66
N LEU A 320 13.56 5.02 33.36
CA LEU A 320 12.40 4.90 32.48
C LEU A 320 11.72 3.53 32.56
N GLY A 321 12.26 2.60 33.34
CA GLY A 321 11.76 1.23 33.46
C GLY A 321 11.84 0.47 32.13
N ALA A 322 10.71 -0.06 31.68
CA ALA A 322 10.64 -0.81 30.41
C ALA A 322 10.41 0.08 29.16
N ARG A 323 10.42 1.39 29.30
CA ARG A 323 10.11 2.33 28.19
C ARG A 323 11.33 2.53 27.28
N THR A 324 11.48 1.70 26.29
CA THR A 324 12.60 1.75 25.32
C THR A 324 12.27 2.56 24.06
N ASN A 325 11.01 2.93 23.88
CA ASN A 325 10.48 3.53 22.66
C ASN A 325 11.17 4.84 22.25
N THR A 326 11.40 5.78 23.19
CA THR A 326 12.07 7.06 22.92
C THR A 326 13.55 6.87 22.58
N ILE A 327 14.20 5.90 23.20
CA ILE A 327 15.62 5.57 22.94
C ILE A 327 15.76 5.02 21.51
N MET A 328 14.88 4.09 21.13
CA MET A 328 14.83 3.56 19.78
C MET A 328 14.47 4.63 18.74
N GLN A 329 13.58 5.57 19.09
CA GLN A 329 13.23 6.73 18.26
C GLN A 329 14.45 7.64 18.02
N SER A 330 15.23 7.93 19.06
CA SER A 330 16.45 8.75 18.95
C SER A 330 17.48 8.05 18.06
N ALA A 331 17.65 6.72 18.23
CA ALA A 331 18.52 5.93 17.36
C ALA A 331 18.04 5.96 15.89
N PHE A 332 16.75 5.86 15.64
CA PHE A 332 16.18 5.99 14.31
C PHE A 332 16.55 7.33 13.67
N PHE A 333 16.31 8.45 14.34
CA PHE A 333 16.65 9.77 13.78
C PHE A 333 18.16 9.91 13.49
N LYS A 334 19.01 9.36 14.35
CA LYS A 334 20.47 9.40 14.15
C LYS A 334 20.93 8.56 12.96
N ILE A 335 20.38 7.36 12.78
CA ILE A 335 20.75 6.43 11.72
C ILE A 335 20.14 6.82 10.37
N ALA A 336 18.83 7.07 10.37
CA ALA A 336 18.10 7.36 9.15
C ALA A 336 18.37 8.76 8.58
N ASN A 337 18.80 9.68 9.42
CA ASN A 337 19.16 11.07 9.04
C ASN A 337 18.09 11.76 8.15
N VAL A 338 16.82 11.49 8.44
CA VAL A 338 15.67 12.05 7.68
C VAL A 338 15.57 13.57 7.88
N ILE A 339 15.96 14.00 9.08
CA ILE A 339 16.12 15.41 9.46
C ILE A 339 17.42 15.54 10.26
N PRO A 340 18.03 16.74 10.36
CA PRO A 340 19.16 16.96 11.27
C PRO A 340 18.82 16.50 12.69
N PHE A 341 19.72 15.71 13.29
CA PHE A 341 19.47 15.06 14.59
C PHE A 341 19.14 16.07 15.67
N GLU A 342 19.80 17.23 15.67
CA GLU A 342 19.59 18.34 16.60
C GLU A 342 18.14 18.83 16.58
N LYS A 343 17.53 18.90 15.39
CA LYS A 343 16.11 19.26 15.23
C LYS A 343 15.14 18.16 15.70
N ALA A 344 15.60 16.93 15.75
CA ALA A 344 14.78 15.84 16.25
C ALA A 344 14.74 15.77 17.78
N VAL A 345 15.71 16.40 18.47
CA VAL A 345 15.87 16.41 19.92
C VAL A 345 15.18 17.61 20.58
N GLU A 346 15.04 18.75 19.84
CA GLU A 346 14.25 19.91 20.27
C GLU A 346 12.75 19.58 20.36
#